data_c2619157e6b4e5a817bdfaa0c1146315
#
_entry.id   c2619157e6b4e5a817bdfaa0c1146315
#
_cell.length_a   1.000
_cell.length_b   1.000
_cell.length_c   1.000
_cell.angle_alpha   90.00
_cell.angle_beta   90.00
_cell.angle_gamma   90.00
#
_symmetry.space_group_name_H-M   'P 1'
#
loop_
_entity.id
_entity.type
_entity.pdbx_description
1 polymer ?
#
loop_
_entity_poly.entity_id
_entity_poly.type
_entity_poly.pdbx_seq_one_letter_code
_entity_poly.pdbx_strand_id
1 'polypeptide(L)'
;MSKLNELRPEFVITVGDMIKGGAGNRDVGKLMGEWEEFNSFIKGFDMPFFYLPGNHDVGNEVADEIWDELYGVRYYSFVYKDVLFLCLNTQGGPGSKPALLEDEQIQWALHELRKNQQVRWTIVFMHQPLWLMEEGILIRKNGNKELRRTDTGWPRVAKELKKRNHTVYAGHVHHYGKYLRNKTSFYTLGTTGGGSKLRGKAFGEFDHACWITMTDEGPRMANLLIDGIMKDDVTRESHQIFWRSLVFEEYFQKGSVLDGKELTLIIKNPSEFKIGGRLSWIQPAHKNVEVEPMNSNVSLLAGKEKILKFKLQEIGESKKRGFKSLPKLEVRFKSEDNSFDLEMLMDIPIEK
;
A
#
# COMPACT_ATOMS: atom_id res chain seq x y z
N MET A 1 6.85 -16.48 10.93
CA MET A 1 7.74 -17.58 10.58
C MET A 1 7.06 -18.95 10.76
N SER A 2 6.60 -19.37 11.96
CA SER A 2 6.02 -20.70 12.16
C SER A 2 4.97 -21.09 11.12
N LYS A 3 4.00 -20.22 10.82
CA LYS A 3 3.01 -20.50 9.76
C LYS A 3 3.64 -20.79 8.39
N LEU A 4 4.70 -20.07 8.01
CA LEU A 4 5.35 -20.31 6.71
C LEU A 4 6.14 -21.61 6.73
N ASN A 5 6.81 -21.97 7.83
CA ASN A 5 7.47 -23.25 7.96
C ASN A 5 6.47 -24.42 7.89
N GLU A 6 5.28 -24.29 8.52
CA GLU A 6 4.21 -25.29 8.41
C GLU A 6 3.65 -25.41 6.98
N LEU A 7 3.51 -24.29 6.27
CA LEU A 7 3.00 -24.26 4.90
C LEU A 7 4.04 -24.70 3.86
N ARG A 8 5.33 -24.69 4.20
CA ARG A 8 6.46 -25.13 3.38
C ARG A 8 6.50 -24.57 1.97
N PRO A 9 6.54 -23.22 1.79
CA PRO A 9 6.76 -22.67 0.46
C PRO A 9 8.14 -23.08 -0.07
N GLU A 10 8.30 -23.06 -1.39
CA GLU A 10 9.58 -23.36 -2.05
C GLU A 10 10.66 -22.34 -1.66
N PHE A 11 10.26 -21.09 -1.46
CA PHE A 11 11.10 -20.00 -0.96
C PHE A 11 10.23 -18.82 -0.48
N VAL A 12 10.87 -17.89 0.20
CA VAL A 12 10.29 -16.59 0.58
C VAL A 12 11.06 -15.49 -0.13
N ILE A 13 10.39 -14.46 -0.59
CA ILE A 13 11.00 -13.27 -1.17
C ILE A 13 10.39 -12.02 -0.56
N THR A 14 11.24 -11.02 -0.25
CA THR A 14 10.80 -9.71 0.23
C THR A 14 10.66 -8.69 -0.91
N VAL A 15 9.92 -7.62 -0.66
CA VAL A 15 9.84 -6.44 -1.54
C VAL A 15 10.53 -5.21 -0.94
N GLY A 16 11.47 -5.42 -0.01
CA GLY A 16 12.30 -4.36 0.58
C GLY A 16 11.75 -3.77 1.88
N ASP A 17 12.50 -2.82 2.44
CA ASP A 17 12.28 -2.17 3.73
C ASP A 17 12.26 -3.18 4.91
N MET A 18 13.34 -3.96 5.00
CA MET A 18 13.52 -5.02 6.00
C MET A 18 13.97 -4.48 7.36
N ILE A 19 14.66 -3.35 7.37
CA ILE A 19 15.14 -2.69 8.57
C ILE A 19 14.52 -1.29 8.71
N LYS A 20 14.66 -0.70 9.89
CA LYS A 20 14.21 0.67 10.13
C LYS A 20 15.05 1.70 9.34
N GLY A 21 16.34 1.52 9.25
CA GLY A 21 17.30 2.25 8.41
C GLY A 21 16.90 3.67 8.01
N GLY A 22 16.83 3.88 6.68
CA GLY A 22 16.37 5.12 6.05
C GLY A 22 17.46 6.15 5.83
N ALA A 23 17.16 7.17 5.00
CA ALA A 23 18.14 8.16 4.52
C ALA A 23 18.87 8.96 5.62
N GLY A 24 18.24 9.14 6.78
CA GLY A 24 18.79 9.89 7.91
C GLY A 24 19.69 9.09 8.84
N ASN A 25 19.68 7.76 8.77
CA ASN A 25 20.48 6.91 9.67
C ASN A 25 21.81 6.54 8.99
N ARG A 26 22.93 7.12 9.49
CA ARG A 26 24.30 6.88 9.02
C ARG A 26 25.16 6.21 10.10
N ASP A 27 24.58 5.75 11.19
CA ASP A 27 25.27 5.04 12.26
C ASP A 27 25.46 3.59 11.88
N VAL A 28 26.69 3.20 11.54
CA VAL A 28 27.09 1.83 11.13
C VAL A 28 26.68 0.81 12.19
N GLY A 29 26.97 1.08 13.49
CA GLY A 29 26.67 0.13 14.57
C GLY A 29 25.17 -0.11 14.73
N LYS A 30 24.38 0.93 14.58
CA LYS A 30 22.93 0.84 14.62
C LYS A 30 22.37 0.08 13.42
N LEU A 31 22.82 0.40 12.20
CA LEU A 31 22.39 -0.29 10.98
C LEU A 31 22.75 -1.77 11.01
N MET A 32 24.00 -2.10 11.43
CA MET A 32 24.42 -3.49 11.57
C MET A 32 23.59 -4.24 12.62
N GLY A 33 23.27 -3.62 13.78
CA GLY A 33 22.41 -4.20 14.79
C GLY A 33 20.99 -4.48 14.27
N GLU A 34 20.41 -3.57 13.46
CA GLU A 34 19.12 -3.79 12.81
C GLU A 34 19.16 -4.97 11.81
N TRP A 35 20.24 -5.11 11.05
CA TRP A 35 20.47 -6.26 10.17
C TRP A 35 20.69 -7.58 10.91
N GLU A 36 21.43 -7.56 12.01
CA GLU A 36 21.63 -8.74 12.88
C GLU A 36 20.28 -9.23 13.45
N GLU A 37 19.44 -8.30 13.91
CA GLU A 37 18.10 -8.60 14.40
C GLU A 37 17.25 -9.22 13.28
N PHE A 38 17.16 -8.57 12.13
CA PHE A 38 16.39 -9.08 10.98
C PHE A 38 16.86 -10.46 10.56
N ASN A 39 18.18 -10.65 10.39
CA ASN A 39 18.77 -11.92 9.99
C ASN A 39 18.56 -13.02 11.04
N SER A 40 18.44 -12.66 12.33
CA SER A 40 18.10 -13.62 13.38
C SER A 40 16.70 -14.22 13.18
N PHE A 41 15.75 -13.42 12.68
CA PHE A 41 14.43 -13.92 12.29
C PHE A 41 14.51 -14.79 11.04
N ILE A 42 15.26 -14.37 10.02
CA ILE A 42 15.36 -15.11 8.76
C ILE A 42 15.98 -16.51 8.97
N LYS A 43 16.93 -16.67 9.86
CA LYS A 43 17.50 -17.98 10.25
C LYS A 43 16.46 -18.99 10.73
N GLY A 44 15.28 -18.54 11.16
CA GLY A 44 14.19 -19.40 11.59
C GLY A 44 13.31 -19.93 10.45
N PHE A 45 13.59 -19.61 9.20
CA PHE A 45 12.90 -20.20 8.04
C PHE A 45 13.54 -21.53 7.62
N ASP A 46 12.71 -22.51 7.29
CA ASP A 46 13.12 -23.81 6.77
C ASP A 46 13.37 -23.80 5.24
N MET A 47 13.16 -22.66 4.57
CA MET A 47 13.29 -22.49 3.13
C MET A 47 14.17 -21.29 2.79
N PRO A 48 14.70 -21.21 1.54
CA PRO A 48 15.48 -20.07 1.09
C PRO A 48 14.72 -18.75 1.19
N PHE A 49 15.43 -17.68 1.55
CA PHE A 49 14.92 -16.31 1.61
C PHE A 49 15.69 -15.44 0.62
N PHE A 50 14.96 -14.73 -0.25
CA PHE A 50 15.52 -13.84 -1.25
C PHE A 50 15.32 -12.38 -0.84
N TYR A 51 16.38 -11.59 -0.92
CA TYR A 51 16.42 -10.20 -0.49
C TYR A 51 16.23 -9.26 -1.69
N LEU A 52 15.51 -8.17 -1.49
CA LEU A 52 15.37 -7.06 -2.43
C LEU A 52 15.45 -5.76 -1.63
N PRO A 53 16.30 -4.78 -2.02
CA PRO A 53 16.44 -3.55 -1.25
C PRO A 53 15.24 -2.61 -1.39
N GLY A 54 14.86 -1.98 -0.26
CA GLY A 54 13.98 -0.83 -0.18
C GLY A 54 14.73 0.45 0.21
N ASN A 55 14.03 1.57 0.29
CA ASN A 55 14.66 2.85 0.63
C ASN A 55 15.10 2.95 2.08
N HIS A 56 14.63 2.09 2.94
CA HIS A 56 15.13 1.98 4.32
C HIS A 56 16.42 1.17 4.39
N ASP A 57 16.60 0.23 3.50
CA ASP A 57 17.74 -0.70 3.48
C ASP A 57 19.01 -0.06 2.88
N VAL A 58 18.85 0.78 1.85
CA VAL A 58 19.93 1.41 1.07
C VAL A 58 19.71 2.92 0.88
N GLY A 59 19.19 3.59 1.89
CA GLY A 59 18.74 4.98 1.81
C GLY A 59 19.84 6.04 1.80
N ASN A 60 21.11 5.67 2.02
CA ASN A 60 22.27 6.55 2.00
C ASN A 60 23.55 5.72 1.74
N GLU A 61 24.68 6.39 1.53
CA GLU A 61 25.93 5.75 1.14
C GLU A 61 26.41 4.70 2.15
N VAL A 62 26.25 4.97 3.46
CA VAL A 62 26.65 4.03 4.53
C VAL A 62 25.79 2.77 4.51
N ALA A 63 24.48 2.93 4.40
CA ALA A 63 23.53 1.80 4.33
C ALA A 63 23.77 0.99 3.03
N ASP A 64 24.16 1.66 1.97
CA ASP A 64 24.45 1.12 0.67
C ASP A 64 25.74 0.23 0.71
N GLU A 65 26.80 0.70 1.37
CA GLU A 65 28.02 -0.07 1.61
C GLU A 65 27.77 -1.31 2.46
N ILE A 66 26.96 -1.18 3.52
CA ILE A 66 26.56 -2.31 4.36
C ILE A 66 25.78 -3.35 3.56
N TRP A 67 24.85 -2.91 2.68
CA TRP A 67 24.14 -3.84 1.81
C TRP A 67 25.09 -4.62 0.90
N ASP A 68 26.06 -3.93 0.27
CA ASP A 68 27.02 -4.56 -0.63
C ASP A 68 27.89 -5.59 0.11
N GLU A 69 28.25 -5.32 1.36
CA GLU A 69 28.99 -6.25 2.21
C GLU A 69 28.15 -7.50 2.59
N LEU A 70 26.89 -7.31 2.94
CA LEU A 70 26.05 -8.41 3.43
C LEU A 70 25.41 -9.24 2.32
N TYR A 71 24.99 -8.62 1.23
CA TYR A 71 24.13 -9.24 0.21
C TYR A 71 24.65 -9.06 -1.22
N GLY A 72 25.48 -8.10 -1.49
CA GLY A 72 26.07 -7.83 -2.80
C GLY A 72 25.05 -7.26 -3.80
N VAL A 73 24.64 -8.05 -4.78
CA VAL A 73 23.79 -7.57 -5.89
C VAL A 73 22.43 -7.08 -5.43
N ARG A 74 21.97 -5.95 -6.02
CA ARG A 74 20.68 -5.30 -5.68
C ARG A 74 19.56 -5.65 -6.63
N TYR A 75 19.87 -6.16 -7.82
CA TYR A 75 18.91 -6.67 -8.79
C TYR A 75 19.43 -7.96 -9.39
N TYR A 76 18.54 -8.90 -9.62
CA TYR A 76 18.89 -10.23 -10.11
C TYR A 76 17.67 -10.93 -10.71
N SER A 77 17.92 -12.03 -11.41
CA SER A 77 16.87 -12.89 -11.92
C SER A 77 17.23 -14.36 -11.72
N PHE A 78 16.22 -15.19 -11.65
CA PHE A 78 16.36 -16.65 -11.70
C PHE A 78 15.12 -17.28 -12.34
N VAL A 79 15.29 -18.48 -12.89
CA VAL A 79 14.19 -19.29 -13.39
C VAL A 79 13.96 -20.46 -12.45
N TYR A 80 12.72 -20.65 -12.05
CA TYR A 80 12.32 -21.78 -11.24
C TYR A 80 11.00 -22.35 -11.77
N LYS A 81 10.97 -23.65 -12.11
CA LYS A 81 9.78 -24.36 -12.66
C LYS A 81 9.08 -23.58 -13.79
N ASP A 82 9.86 -23.17 -14.81
CA ASP A 82 9.40 -22.41 -15.97
C ASP A 82 8.79 -21.05 -15.66
N VAL A 83 9.11 -20.46 -14.52
CA VAL A 83 8.76 -19.10 -14.13
C VAL A 83 10.01 -18.27 -13.98
N LEU A 84 10.09 -17.15 -14.68
CA LEU A 84 11.14 -16.15 -14.49
C LEU A 84 10.78 -15.23 -13.32
N PHE A 85 11.65 -15.15 -12.35
CA PHE A 85 11.61 -14.19 -11.25
C PHE A 85 12.59 -13.06 -11.56
N LEU A 86 12.06 -11.85 -11.75
CA LEU A 86 12.83 -10.65 -12.08
C LEU A 86 12.75 -9.67 -10.92
N CYS A 87 13.85 -9.51 -10.20
CA CYS A 87 13.98 -8.67 -9.02
C CYS A 87 14.68 -7.36 -9.40
N LEU A 88 13.99 -6.23 -9.28
CA LEU A 88 14.45 -4.93 -9.73
C LEU A 88 14.75 -4.01 -8.54
N ASN A 89 15.95 -3.44 -8.50
CA ASN A 89 16.27 -2.36 -7.58
C ASN A 89 15.63 -1.05 -8.06
N THR A 90 14.85 -0.42 -7.22
CA THR A 90 14.18 0.86 -7.51
C THR A 90 14.77 2.03 -6.74
N GLN A 91 15.88 1.82 -6.04
CA GLN A 91 16.50 2.86 -5.22
C GLN A 91 17.60 3.63 -5.96
N GLY A 92 18.00 3.16 -7.15
CA GLY A 92 19.15 3.68 -7.86
C GLY A 92 20.47 3.35 -7.16
N GLY A 93 21.57 3.96 -7.60
CA GLY A 93 22.87 3.87 -6.92
C GLY A 93 23.05 4.94 -5.83
N PRO A 94 24.20 4.95 -5.13
CA PRO A 94 24.51 5.94 -4.10
C PRO A 94 24.31 7.37 -4.60
N GLY A 95 23.50 8.16 -3.88
CA GLY A 95 23.17 9.53 -4.26
C GLY A 95 22.19 9.69 -5.42
N SER A 96 21.67 8.59 -6.00
CA SER A 96 20.66 8.65 -7.05
C SER A 96 19.27 8.99 -6.49
N LYS A 97 18.37 9.41 -7.38
CA LYS A 97 16.98 9.67 -6.99
C LYS A 97 16.26 8.33 -6.82
N PRO A 98 15.52 8.13 -5.72
CA PRO A 98 14.66 6.96 -5.55
C PRO A 98 13.56 6.93 -6.63
N ALA A 99 12.99 5.75 -6.85
CA ALA A 99 11.98 5.49 -7.88
C ALA A 99 12.52 5.57 -9.32
N LEU A 100 13.71 5.02 -9.55
CA LEU A 100 14.35 5.02 -10.86
C LEU A 100 14.95 3.65 -11.14
N LEU A 101 14.81 3.18 -12.38
CA LEU A 101 15.64 2.13 -12.95
C LEU A 101 16.76 2.78 -13.77
N GLU A 102 17.98 2.52 -13.41
CA GLU A 102 19.13 3.02 -14.16
C GLU A 102 19.27 2.32 -15.52
N ASP A 103 19.89 2.98 -16.49
CA ASP A 103 19.99 2.48 -17.86
C ASP A 103 20.66 1.11 -17.93
N GLU A 104 21.69 0.87 -17.14
CA GLU A 104 22.37 -0.42 -17.07
C GLU A 104 21.41 -1.53 -16.62
N GLN A 105 20.67 -1.31 -15.54
CA GLN A 105 19.67 -2.27 -15.06
C GLN A 105 18.55 -2.50 -16.07
N ILE A 106 18.12 -1.44 -16.77
CA ILE A 106 17.11 -1.59 -17.82
C ILE A 106 17.62 -2.49 -18.95
N GLN A 107 18.83 -2.25 -19.44
CA GLN A 107 19.44 -3.08 -20.50
C GLN A 107 19.58 -4.54 -20.04
N TRP A 108 20.03 -4.75 -18.81
CA TRP A 108 20.10 -6.06 -18.19
C TRP A 108 18.71 -6.73 -18.12
N ALA A 109 17.70 -6.03 -17.59
CA ALA A 109 16.34 -6.57 -17.49
C ALA A 109 15.76 -6.94 -18.87
N LEU A 110 15.97 -6.10 -19.88
CA LEU A 110 15.57 -6.40 -21.26
C LEU A 110 16.31 -7.61 -21.83
N HIS A 111 17.59 -7.78 -21.50
CA HIS A 111 18.36 -8.97 -21.86
C HIS A 111 17.79 -10.23 -21.23
N GLU A 112 17.55 -10.22 -19.89
CA GLU A 112 16.98 -11.36 -19.17
C GLU A 112 15.58 -11.74 -19.68
N LEU A 113 14.74 -10.76 -19.99
CA LEU A 113 13.43 -11.00 -20.60
C LEU A 113 13.55 -11.66 -21.98
N ARG A 114 14.51 -11.26 -22.82
CA ARG A 114 14.74 -11.86 -24.15
C ARG A 114 15.35 -13.26 -24.06
N LYS A 115 16.30 -13.46 -23.16
CA LYS A 115 16.95 -14.73 -22.90
C LYS A 115 15.95 -15.81 -22.44
N ASN A 116 14.94 -15.41 -21.67
CA ASN A 116 13.96 -16.30 -21.08
C ASN A 116 12.56 -16.17 -21.72
N GLN A 117 12.48 -16.16 -23.06
CA GLN A 117 11.19 -16.02 -23.78
C GLN A 117 10.27 -17.22 -23.64
N GLN A 118 10.81 -18.40 -23.40
CA GLN A 118 10.10 -19.66 -23.35
C GLN A 118 9.39 -19.92 -22.02
N VAL A 119 9.67 -19.16 -20.97
CA VAL A 119 9.03 -19.37 -19.66
C VAL A 119 7.53 -19.10 -19.75
N ARG A 120 6.73 -19.89 -19.02
CA ARG A 120 5.27 -19.78 -19.01
C ARG A 120 4.77 -18.52 -18.32
N TRP A 121 5.55 -17.93 -17.40
CA TRP A 121 5.20 -16.73 -16.64
C TRP A 121 6.43 -15.93 -16.22
N THR A 122 6.27 -14.64 -16.05
CA THR A 122 7.28 -13.77 -15.43
C THR A 122 6.68 -13.10 -14.20
N ILE A 123 7.34 -13.21 -13.05
CA ILE A 123 6.98 -12.48 -11.84
C ILE A 123 8.04 -11.41 -11.61
N VAL A 124 7.59 -10.17 -11.49
CA VAL A 124 8.46 -9.02 -11.24
C VAL A 124 8.28 -8.55 -9.82
N PHE A 125 9.38 -8.40 -9.10
CA PHE A 125 9.45 -7.80 -7.78
C PHE A 125 10.21 -6.49 -7.83
N MET A 126 9.70 -5.49 -7.13
CA MET A 126 10.36 -4.20 -6.95
C MET A 126 9.93 -3.59 -5.61
N HIS A 127 10.72 -2.68 -5.06
CA HIS A 127 10.30 -2.01 -3.83
C HIS A 127 9.26 -0.93 -4.12
N GLN A 128 9.60 0.08 -4.91
CA GLN A 128 8.68 1.17 -5.24
C GLN A 128 7.78 0.79 -6.42
N PRO A 129 6.46 1.06 -6.35
CA PRO A 129 5.50 0.75 -7.42
C PRO A 129 5.66 1.72 -8.60
N LEU A 130 6.67 1.49 -9.46
CA LEU A 130 7.07 2.42 -10.51
C LEU A 130 5.94 2.75 -11.48
N TRP A 131 5.02 1.82 -11.74
CA TRP A 131 3.85 2.08 -12.60
C TRP A 131 2.94 3.17 -12.05
N LEU A 132 2.75 3.24 -10.72
CA LEU A 132 1.95 4.29 -10.10
C LEU A 132 2.64 5.65 -10.15
N MET A 133 3.97 5.65 -10.09
CA MET A 133 4.77 6.89 -10.17
C MET A 133 4.76 7.46 -11.58
N GLU A 134 4.76 6.61 -12.61
CA GLU A 134 4.60 7.01 -14.02
C GLU A 134 3.18 7.52 -14.32
N GLU A 135 2.16 6.85 -13.79
CA GLU A 135 0.77 7.28 -13.94
C GLU A 135 0.52 8.61 -13.21
N GLY A 136 1.28 8.88 -12.17
CA GLY A 136 1.28 10.10 -11.41
C GLY A 136 0.63 9.98 -10.02
N ILE A 137 1.25 10.62 -9.07
CA ILE A 137 0.80 10.70 -7.68
C ILE A 137 0.24 12.10 -7.42
N LEU A 138 -0.96 12.16 -6.84
CA LEU A 138 -1.53 13.42 -6.38
C LEU A 138 -0.78 13.89 -5.13
N ILE A 139 -0.03 14.97 -5.25
CA ILE A 139 0.63 15.65 -4.14
C ILE A 139 -0.11 16.93 -3.78
N ARG A 140 -0.04 17.34 -2.51
CA ARG A 140 -0.45 18.68 -2.09
C ARG A 140 0.75 19.60 -2.11
N LYS A 141 0.65 20.69 -2.90
CA LYS A 141 1.67 21.73 -2.93
C LYS A 141 0.98 23.09 -2.81
N ASN A 142 1.36 23.86 -1.80
CA ASN A 142 0.77 25.19 -1.53
C ASN A 142 -0.77 25.18 -1.44
N GLY A 143 -1.36 24.14 -0.82
CA GLY A 143 -2.81 23.99 -0.70
C GLY A 143 -3.51 23.40 -1.93
N ASN A 144 -2.85 23.31 -3.09
CA ASN A 144 -3.39 22.76 -4.33
C ASN A 144 -3.02 21.30 -4.51
N LYS A 145 -3.89 20.53 -5.21
CA LYS A 145 -3.58 19.17 -5.63
C LYS A 145 -2.89 19.22 -6.98
N GLU A 146 -1.66 18.73 -7.07
CA GLU A 146 -0.89 18.61 -8.30
C GLU A 146 -0.63 17.13 -8.61
N LEU A 147 -0.75 16.74 -9.89
CA LEU A 147 -0.36 15.41 -10.35
C LEU A 147 1.13 15.42 -10.68
N ARG A 148 1.94 14.78 -9.83
CA ARG A 148 3.37 14.60 -10.07
C ARG A 148 3.62 13.26 -10.74
N ARG A 149 4.16 13.29 -11.95
CA ARG A 149 4.69 12.13 -12.68
C ARG A 149 6.21 12.09 -12.52
N THR A 150 6.77 10.89 -12.53
CA THR A 150 8.21 10.65 -12.45
C THR A 150 8.59 9.75 -13.63
N ASP A 151 9.56 10.15 -14.41
CA ASP A 151 10.20 9.25 -15.39
C ASP A 151 11.07 8.26 -14.60
N THR A 152 10.63 7.03 -14.54
CA THR A 152 11.25 5.96 -13.73
C THR A 152 12.05 4.95 -14.56
N GLY A 153 12.00 5.08 -15.87
CA GLY A 153 12.53 4.07 -16.80
C GLY A 153 11.67 2.81 -16.91
N TRP A 154 10.66 2.62 -16.04
CA TRP A 154 9.74 1.48 -16.06
C TRP A 154 9.04 1.26 -17.41
N PRO A 155 8.58 2.28 -18.16
CA PRO A 155 7.90 2.07 -19.45
C PRO A 155 8.72 1.25 -20.45
N ARG A 156 10.05 1.33 -20.41
CA ARG A 156 10.94 0.55 -21.27
C ARG A 156 10.88 -0.95 -20.97
N VAL A 157 10.91 -1.32 -19.69
CA VAL A 157 10.77 -2.72 -19.22
C VAL A 157 9.33 -3.21 -19.42
N ALA A 158 8.34 -2.40 -19.06
CA ALA A 158 6.92 -2.72 -19.20
C ALA A 158 6.53 -2.99 -20.67
N LYS A 159 7.14 -2.30 -21.64
CA LYS A 159 6.92 -2.56 -23.08
C LYS A 159 7.31 -4.00 -23.47
N GLU A 160 8.39 -4.51 -22.92
CA GLU A 160 8.83 -5.90 -23.18
C GLU A 160 7.95 -6.91 -22.42
N LEU A 161 7.57 -6.61 -21.17
CA LEU A 161 6.69 -7.44 -20.37
C LEU A 161 5.31 -7.64 -20.99
N LYS A 162 4.76 -6.63 -21.71
CA LYS A 162 3.47 -6.75 -22.40
C LYS A 162 3.41 -7.87 -23.43
N LYS A 163 4.54 -8.41 -23.86
CA LYS A 163 4.62 -9.49 -24.84
C LYS A 163 4.46 -10.89 -24.22
N ARG A 164 4.32 -10.99 -22.88
CA ARG A 164 4.28 -12.24 -22.15
C ARG A 164 3.36 -12.17 -20.92
N ASN A 165 2.96 -13.34 -20.44
CA ASN A 165 2.24 -13.44 -19.18
C ASN A 165 3.15 -12.98 -18.03
N HIS A 166 2.67 -12.03 -17.23
CA HIS A 166 3.44 -11.51 -16.10
C HIS A 166 2.55 -11.00 -14.97
N THR A 167 3.15 -10.84 -13.81
CA THR A 167 2.53 -10.25 -12.61
C THR A 167 3.60 -9.43 -11.89
N VAL A 168 3.21 -8.31 -11.30
CA VAL A 168 4.14 -7.37 -10.65
C VAL A 168 3.75 -7.19 -9.19
N TYR A 169 4.74 -7.26 -8.30
CA TYR A 169 4.60 -7.01 -6.87
C TYR A 169 5.53 -5.89 -6.43
N ALA A 170 5.02 -4.97 -5.62
CA ALA A 170 5.80 -3.88 -5.02
C ALA A 170 5.38 -3.62 -3.57
N GLY A 171 6.30 -3.02 -2.79
CA GLY A 171 6.08 -2.57 -1.41
C GLY A 171 5.93 -1.06 -1.29
N HIS A 172 6.68 -0.44 -0.38
CA HIS A 172 6.89 1.00 -0.19
C HIS A 172 5.68 1.79 0.33
N VAL A 173 4.50 1.56 -0.20
CA VAL A 173 3.32 2.40 0.07
C VAL A 173 2.56 2.00 1.33
N HIS A 174 2.99 0.95 2.01
CA HIS A 174 2.43 0.43 3.27
C HIS A 174 0.92 0.15 3.23
N HIS A 175 0.39 -0.11 2.04
CA HIS A 175 -0.98 -0.57 1.87
C HIS A 175 -1.08 -1.58 0.74
N TYR A 176 -1.91 -2.58 0.96
CA TYR A 176 -2.24 -3.57 -0.03
C TYR A 176 -3.18 -2.99 -1.09
N GLY A 177 -2.98 -3.36 -2.35
CA GLY A 177 -3.89 -3.03 -3.43
C GLY A 177 -3.65 -3.88 -4.66
N LYS A 178 -4.75 -4.34 -5.27
CA LYS A 178 -4.75 -4.99 -6.58
C LYS A 178 -5.11 -3.98 -7.66
N TYR A 179 -4.26 -3.88 -8.66
CA TYR A 179 -4.40 -3.02 -9.82
C TYR A 179 -4.46 -3.88 -11.08
N LEU A 180 -5.25 -3.48 -12.05
CA LEU A 180 -5.30 -4.12 -13.35
C LEU A 180 -4.78 -3.17 -14.43
N ARG A 181 -3.80 -3.63 -15.22
CA ARG A 181 -3.28 -2.92 -16.39
C ARG A 181 -3.23 -3.88 -17.57
N ASN A 182 -4.06 -3.64 -18.58
CA ASN A 182 -4.17 -4.51 -19.75
C ASN A 182 -4.41 -5.99 -19.41
N LYS A 183 -5.33 -6.27 -18.47
CA LYS A 183 -5.65 -7.60 -17.93
C LYS A 183 -4.54 -8.24 -17.08
N THR A 184 -3.43 -7.57 -16.87
CA THR A 184 -2.35 -8.03 -16.00
C THR A 184 -2.55 -7.51 -14.59
N SER A 185 -2.32 -8.35 -13.59
CA SER A 185 -2.41 -7.99 -12.17
C SER A 185 -1.10 -7.39 -11.67
N PHE A 186 -1.21 -6.25 -11.02
CA PHE A 186 -0.16 -5.56 -10.28
C PHE A 186 -0.60 -5.45 -8.83
N TYR A 187 0.33 -5.58 -7.90
CA TYR A 187 0.03 -5.54 -6.48
C TYR A 187 0.98 -4.60 -5.74
N THR A 188 0.42 -3.74 -4.91
CA THR A 188 1.18 -3.17 -3.80
C THR A 188 0.93 -4.04 -2.58
N LEU A 189 1.99 -4.32 -1.81
CA LEU A 189 1.89 -5.10 -0.60
C LEU A 189 1.83 -4.17 0.62
N GLY A 190 1.08 -4.58 1.63
CA GLY A 190 1.05 -3.92 2.92
C GLY A 190 2.30 -4.23 3.74
N THR A 191 2.20 -4.09 5.03
CA THR A 191 3.30 -4.32 5.96
C THR A 191 3.31 -5.75 6.51
N THR A 192 4.44 -6.12 7.11
CA THR A 192 4.58 -7.33 7.92
C THR A 192 5.17 -6.90 9.27
N GLY A 193 4.44 -6.06 10.01
CA GLY A 193 4.89 -5.43 11.26
C GLY A 193 5.54 -4.05 11.09
N GLY A 194 5.57 -3.48 9.88
CA GLY A 194 6.11 -2.15 9.61
C GLY A 194 5.15 -1.00 9.97
N GLY A 195 5.57 0.23 9.71
CA GLY A 195 4.79 1.43 10.00
C GLY A 195 3.50 1.52 9.18
N SER A 196 2.35 1.23 9.78
CA SER A 196 1.03 1.33 9.18
C SER A 196 0.01 1.84 10.20
N LYS A 197 -1.06 2.47 9.73
CA LYS A 197 -2.19 2.86 10.59
C LYS A 197 -3.11 1.69 10.91
N LEU A 198 -2.96 0.55 10.24
CA LEU A 198 -3.75 -0.68 10.40
C LEU A 198 -5.27 -0.45 10.40
N ARG A 199 -5.75 0.42 9.50
CA ARG A 199 -7.18 0.76 9.37
C ARG A 199 -8.04 -0.34 8.73
N GLY A 200 -7.41 -1.43 8.30
CA GLY A 200 -8.08 -2.62 7.78
C GLY A 200 -8.23 -2.66 6.25
N LYS A 201 -9.01 -3.65 5.80
CA LYS A 201 -9.13 -4.04 4.38
C LYS A 201 -9.57 -2.92 3.44
N ALA A 202 -10.45 -2.02 3.88
CA ALA A 202 -10.94 -0.93 3.03
C ALA A 202 -9.82 0.01 2.58
N PHE A 203 -8.79 0.17 3.41
CA PHE A 203 -7.62 1.00 3.13
C PHE A 203 -6.43 0.19 2.59
N GLY A 204 -6.53 -1.14 2.63
CA GLY A 204 -5.40 -2.03 2.35
C GLY A 204 -4.35 -2.04 3.46
N GLU A 205 -4.68 -1.54 4.63
CA GLU A 205 -3.76 -1.40 5.76
C GLU A 205 -3.95 -2.54 6.76
N PHE A 206 -3.25 -3.62 6.53
CA PHE A 206 -3.21 -4.81 7.38
C PHE A 206 -1.86 -5.51 7.20
N ASP A 207 -1.36 -6.14 8.27
CA ASP A 207 -0.14 -6.94 8.22
C ASP A 207 -0.41 -8.29 7.59
N HIS A 208 0.42 -8.68 6.62
CA HIS A 208 0.25 -9.92 5.88
C HIS A 208 1.54 -10.43 5.25
N ALA A 209 1.51 -11.70 4.86
CA ALA A 209 2.40 -12.27 3.85
C ALA A 209 1.55 -12.75 2.67
N CYS A 210 2.06 -12.65 1.45
CA CYS A 210 1.38 -13.17 0.27
C CYS A 210 1.78 -14.63 0.04
N TRP A 211 0.80 -15.52 -0.02
CA TRP A 211 0.96 -16.89 -0.49
C TRP A 211 0.66 -16.95 -1.98
N ILE A 212 1.62 -17.39 -2.78
CA ILE A 212 1.49 -17.45 -4.23
C ILE A 212 1.64 -18.92 -4.68
N THR A 213 0.61 -19.46 -5.30
CA THR A 213 0.64 -20.76 -5.95
C THR A 213 0.67 -20.58 -7.45
N MET A 214 1.73 -21.05 -8.10
CA MET A 214 1.82 -21.03 -9.57
C MET A 214 1.02 -22.19 -10.16
N THR A 215 -0.06 -21.87 -10.87
CA THR A 215 -0.86 -22.84 -11.64
C THR A 215 -0.56 -22.72 -13.14
N ASP A 216 -1.14 -23.59 -13.96
CA ASP A 216 -1.00 -23.50 -15.42
C ASP A 216 -1.65 -22.23 -16.00
N GLU A 217 -2.66 -21.70 -15.32
CA GLU A 217 -3.35 -20.45 -15.66
C GLU A 217 -2.65 -19.18 -15.14
N GLY A 218 -1.57 -19.33 -14.35
CA GLY A 218 -0.82 -18.25 -13.72
C GLY A 218 -0.87 -18.27 -12.19
N PRO A 219 -0.40 -17.19 -11.52
CA PRO A 219 -0.34 -17.14 -10.07
C PRO A 219 -1.73 -16.99 -9.46
N ARG A 220 -2.02 -17.83 -8.48
CA ARG A 220 -3.14 -17.66 -7.54
C ARG A 220 -2.58 -17.18 -6.21
N MET A 221 -3.11 -16.08 -5.71
CA MET A 221 -2.60 -15.43 -4.51
C MET A 221 -3.66 -15.37 -3.40
N ALA A 222 -3.20 -15.55 -2.17
CA ALA A 222 -3.95 -15.29 -0.95
C ALA A 222 -3.10 -14.45 0.01
N ASN A 223 -3.72 -13.58 0.78
CA ASN A 223 -3.09 -12.83 1.85
C ASN A 223 -3.19 -13.63 3.15
N LEU A 224 -2.07 -14.06 3.69
CA LEU A 224 -1.97 -14.75 4.98
C LEU A 224 -1.82 -13.71 6.09
N LEU A 225 -2.79 -13.67 6.99
CA LEU A 225 -2.77 -12.85 8.21
C LEU A 225 -2.32 -13.69 9.41
N ILE A 226 -2.09 -13.04 10.54
CA ILE A 226 -1.82 -13.75 11.79
C ILE A 226 -3.01 -14.64 12.16
N ASP A 227 -4.23 -14.17 11.96
CA ASP A 227 -5.49 -14.79 12.40
C ASP A 227 -6.44 -15.19 11.27
N GLY A 228 -6.00 -15.12 10.01
CA GLY A 228 -6.89 -15.46 8.89
C GLY A 228 -6.23 -15.48 7.53
N ILE A 229 -7.10 -15.59 6.52
CA ILE A 229 -6.73 -15.56 5.10
C ILE A 229 -7.70 -14.61 4.38
N MET A 230 -7.18 -13.74 3.52
CA MET A 230 -7.97 -12.89 2.65
C MET A 230 -7.66 -13.17 1.18
N LYS A 231 -8.65 -12.90 0.32
CA LYS A 231 -8.50 -13.00 -1.13
C LYS A 231 -7.52 -11.95 -1.66
N ASP A 232 -6.97 -12.20 -2.83
CA ASP A 232 -6.07 -11.29 -3.54
C ASP A 232 -6.75 -9.98 -4.00
N ASP A 233 -8.06 -9.94 -4.06
CA ASP A 233 -8.85 -8.78 -4.46
C ASP A 233 -9.57 -8.08 -3.30
N VAL A 234 -9.15 -8.37 -2.06
CA VAL A 234 -9.72 -7.78 -0.82
C VAL A 234 -9.69 -6.25 -0.83
N THR A 235 -8.65 -5.67 -1.42
CA THR A 235 -8.55 -4.23 -1.66
C THR A 235 -8.11 -4.01 -3.11
N ARG A 236 -8.98 -3.38 -3.90
CA ARG A 236 -8.72 -3.03 -5.30
C ARG A 236 -8.41 -1.55 -5.42
N GLU A 237 -7.85 -1.15 -6.54
CA GLU A 237 -7.64 0.26 -6.87
C GLU A 237 -8.92 1.10 -6.76
N SER A 238 -10.08 0.54 -7.14
CA SER A 238 -11.38 1.19 -7.00
C SER A 238 -11.72 1.57 -5.56
N HIS A 239 -11.38 0.71 -4.59
CA HIS A 239 -11.54 1.03 -3.17
C HIS A 239 -10.68 2.23 -2.76
N GLN A 240 -9.41 2.25 -3.22
CA GLN A 240 -8.48 3.34 -2.91
C GLN A 240 -8.91 4.67 -3.55
N ILE A 241 -9.38 4.64 -4.79
CA ILE A 241 -9.90 5.82 -5.49
C ILE A 241 -11.13 6.35 -4.75
N PHE A 242 -12.04 5.45 -4.33
CA PHE A 242 -13.27 5.85 -3.67
C PHE A 242 -13.02 6.46 -2.29
N TRP A 243 -12.27 5.81 -1.39
CA TRP A 243 -12.06 6.39 -0.06
C TRP A 243 -11.31 7.73 -0.11
N ARG A 244 -10.44 7.93 -1.12
CA ARG A 244 -9.78 9.22 -1.35
C ARG A 244 -10.73 10.30 -1.87
N SER A 245 -11.88 9.92 -2.41
CA SER A 245 -12.91 10.83 -2.85
C SER A 245 -13.86 11.29 -1.73
N LEU A 246 -13.76 10.67 -0.55
CA LEU A 246 -14.45 11.10 0.66
C LEU A 246 -13.61 12.20 1.33
N VAL A 247 -14.05 13.44 1.25
CA VAL A 247 -13.26 14.58 1.72
C VAL A 247 -14.08 15.39 2.74
N PHE A 248 -13.53 15.58 3.92
CA PHE A 248 -14.01 16.60 4.83
C PHE A 248 -13.45 17.96 4.43
N GLU A 249 -14.30 18.99 4.41
CA GLU A 249 -13.86 20.36 4.11
C GLU A 249 -13.21 21.01 5.32
N GLU A 250 -13.75 20.75 6.53
CA GLU A 250 -13.25 21.32 7.76
C GLU A 250 -12.20 20.43 8.42
N TYR A 251 -11.19 21.05 9.01
CA TYR A 251 -10.19 20.44 9.87
C TYR A 251 -10.18 21.20 11.21
N PHE A 252 -10.35 20.46 12.30
CA PHE A 252 -10.39 21.06 13.63
C PHE A 252 -9.03 20.97 14.31
N GLN A 253 -8.63 22.01 14.99
CA GLN A 253 -7.42 22.02 15.82
C GLN A 253 -7.60 21.10 17.03
N LYS A 254 -6.53 20.41 17.43
CA LYS A 254 -6.55 19.56 18.64
C LYS A 254 -6.95 20.40 19.87
N GLY A 255 -8.00 19.97 20.56
CA GLY A 255 -8.50 20.66 21.76
C GLY A 255 -9.47 21.82 21.48
N SER A 256 -9.81 22.11 20.21
CA SER A 256 -10.82 23.12 19.90
C SER A 256 -12.21 22.72 20.40
N VAL A 257 -13.05 23.72 20.67
CA VAL A 257 -14.47 23.53 20.97
C VAL A 257 -15.19 23.11 19.68
N LEU A 258 -15.91 22.01 19.75
CA LEU A 258 -16.69 21.46 18.62
C LEU A 258 -18.17 21.80 18.69
N ASP A 259 -18.64 22.37 19.81
CA ASP A 259 -20.03 22.73 20.03
C ASP A 259 -20.52 23.75 19.00
N GLY A 260 -21.63 23.43 18.34
CA GLY A 260 -22.22 24.26 17.30
C GLY A 260 -21.45 24.32 15.98
N LYS A 261 -20.34 23.56 15.83
CA LYS A 261 -19.60 23.47 14.57
C LYS A 261 -20.33 22.60 13.56
N GLU A 262 -20.14 22.89 12.28
CA GLU A 262 -20.59 22.08 11.16
C GLU A 262 -19.40 21.33 10.58
N LEU A 263 -19.64 20.07 10.19
CA LEU A 263 -18.67 19.23 9.49
C LEU A 263 -19.27 18.87 8.13
N THR A 264 -18.59 19.23 7.06
CA THR A 264 -19.03 18.98 5.68
C THR A 264 -18.26 17.83 5.09
N LEU A 265 -18.98 16.79 4.64
CA LEU A 265 -18.41 15.65 3.90
C LEU A 265 -18.82 15.72 2.44
N ILE A 266 -17.85 15.80 1.57
CA ILE A 266 -18.04 15.65 0.12
C ILE A 266 -17.82 14.19 -0.24
N ILE A 267 -18.80 13.59 -0.92
CA ILE A 267 -18.74 12.23 -1.43
C ILE A 267 -18.81 12.31 -2.94
N LYS A 268 -17.78 11.82 -3.62
CA LYS A 268 -17.76 11.72 -5.08
C LYS A 268 -17.77 10.26 -5.51
N ASN A 269 -18.62 9.92 -6.47
CA ASN A 269 -18.60 8.60 -7.09
C ASN A 269 -17.61 8.58 -8.28
N PRO A 270 -16.40 8.03 -8.12
CA PRO A 270 -15.41 7.97 -9.20
C PRO A 270 -15.63 6.77 -10.15
N SER A 271 -16.60 5.89 -9.85
CA SER A 271 -16.86 4.70 -10.65
C SER A 271 -17.75 4.99 -11.85
N GLU A 272 -17.79 4.05 -12.79
CA GLU A 272 -18.68 4.09 -13.96
C GLU A 272 -20.11 3.62 -13.64
N PHE A 273 -20.35 3.11 -12.43
CA PHE A 273 -21.63 2.55 -11.99
C PHE A 273 -22.26 3.43 -10.92
N LYS A 274 -23.55 3.31 -10.77
CA LYS A 274 -24.25 3.89 -9.61
C LYS A 274 -23.81 3.18 -8.34
N ILE A 275 -23.57 3.96 -7.30
CA ILE A 275 -23.27 3.45 -5.95
C ILE A 275 -24.38 3.85 -4.99
N GLY A 276 -24.65 2.97 -4.04
CA GLY A 276 -25.58 3.22 -2.93
C GLY A 276 -24.94 2.83 -1.61
N GLY A 277 -25.30 3.54 -0.55
CA GLY A 277 -24.73 3.23 0.74
C GLY A 277 -25.32 4.00 1.90
N ARG A 278 -24.80 3.71 3.07
CA ARG A 278 -25.17 4.31 4.34
C ARG A 278 -23.93 4.83 5.07
N LEU A 279 -24.11 5.99 5.65
CA LEU A 279 -23.17 6.57 6.61
C LEU A 279 -23.83 6.56 7.98
N SER A 280 -23.08 6.13 9.00
CA SER A 280 -23.59 6.06 10.38
C SER A 280 -22.51 6.54 11.33
N TRP A 281 -22.84 7.47 12.21
CA TRP A 281 -21.91 7.91 13.25
C TRP A 281 -21.96 6.93 14.43
N ILE A 282 -20.82 6.26 14.66
CA ILE A 282 -20.65 5.35 15.80
C ILE A 282 -20.15 6.16 16.98
N GLN A 283 -20.96 6.18 18.04
CA GLN A 283 -20.64 6.87 19.27
C GLN A 283 -19.68 6.04 20.13
N PRO A 284 -18.65 6.66 20.73
CA PRO A 284 -17.83 5.97 21.72
C PRO A 284 -18.60 5.73 23.01
N ALA A 285 -18.12 4.79 23.86
CA ALA A 285 -18.75 4.46 25.14
C ALA A 285 -18.94 5.68 26.05
N HIS A 286 -17.98 6.61 26.04
CA HIS A 286 -18.08 7.90 26.71
C HIS A 286 -18.43 8.98 25.69
N LYS A 287 -19.70 9.31 25.58
CA LYS A 287 -20.19 10.33 24.66
C LYS A 287 -19.79 11.72 25.13
N ASN A 288 -18.96 12.40 24.37
CA ASN A 288 -18.58 13.79 24.59
C ASN A 288 -19.03 14.72 23.46
N VAL A 289 -19.32 14.18 22.30
CA VAL A 289 -19.79 14.88 21.12
C VAL A 289 -20.88 14.07 20.44
N GLU A 290 -22.01 14.66 20.17
CA GLU A 290 -23.06 14.12 19.29
C GLU A 290 -22.91 14.71 17.89
N VAL A 291 -23.35 13.95 16.90
CA VAL A 291 -23.34 14.36 15.49
C VAL A 291 -24.73 14.16 14.92
N GLU A 292 -25.28 15.18 14.29
CA GLU A 292 -26.57 15.15 13.62
C GLU A 292 -26.46 15.53 12.15
N PRO A 293 -27.11 14.77 11.23
CA PRO A 293 -27.84 13.52 11.49
C PRO A 293 -26.90 12.34 11.77
N MET A 294 -27.30 11.44 12.66
CA MET A 294 -26.52 10.24 12.99
C MET A 294 -26.41 9.25 11.82
N ASN A 295 -27.38 9.25 10.92
CA ASN A 295 -27.41 8.34 9.77
C ASN A 295 -27.80 9.10 8.51
N SER A 296 -27.17 8.73 7.39
CA SER A 296 -27.48 9.27 6.08
C SER A 296 -27.43 8.18 5.02
N ASN A 297 -28.48 8.06 4.21
CA ASN A 297 -28.47 7.21 3.03
C ASN A 297 -28.01 8.03 1.81
N VAL A 298 -27.19 7.44 1.01
CA VAL A 298 -26.60 8.07 -0.18
C VAL A 298 -26.79 7.18 -1.38
N SER A 299 -27.22 7.78 -2.48
CA SER A 299 -27.25 7.16 -3.81
C SER A 299 -26.65 8.15 -4.79
N LEU A 300 -25.65 7.72 -5.55
CA LEU A 300 -24.87 8.56 -6.49
C LEU A 300 -24.72 7.87 -7.83
N LEU A 301 -25.15 8.54 -8.88
CA LEU A 301 -24.83 8.13 -10.25
C LEU A 301 -23.33 8.27 -10.52
N ALA A 302 -22.84 7.60 -11.56
CA ALA A 302 -21.47 7.70 -12.05
C ALA A 302 -20.99 9.15 -12.18
N GLY A 303 -19.83 9.46 -11.67
CA GLY A 303 -19.21 10.79 -11.75
C GLY A 303 -19.90 11.91 -10.97
N LYS A 304 -21.01 11.62 -10.25
CA LYS A 304 -21.71 12.62 -9.44
C LYS A 304 -21.13 12.73 -8.04
N GLU A 305 -21.40 13.87 -7.41
CA GLU A 305 -21.03 14.13 -6.03
C GLU A 305 -22.25 14.51 -5.18
N LYS A 306 -22.10 14.35 -3.87
CA LYS A 306 -23.07 14.77 -2.87
C LYS A 306 -22.35 15.39 -1.69
N ILE A 307 -22.89 16.49 -1.20
CA ILE A 307 -22.41 17.18 -0.01
C ILE A 307 -23.34 16.82 1.13
N LEU A 308 -22.77 16.37 2.25
CA LEU A 308 -23.49 16.09 3.48
C LEU A 308 -22.93 16.99 4.59
N LYS A 309 -23.83 17.56 5.37
CA LYS A 309 -23.52 18.43 6.50
C LYS A 309 -23.94 17.78 7.79
N PHE A 310 -23.09 17.84 8.78
CA PHE A 310 -23.29 17.30 10.11
C PHE A 310 -23.05 18.39 11.15
N LYS A 311 -23.97 18.55 12.08
CA LYS A 311 -23.79 19.43 13.22
C LYS A 311 -23.12 18.68 14.35
N LEU A 312 -22.14 19.29 14.98
CA LEU A 312 -21.43 18.76 16.14
C LEU A 312 -21.97 19.47 17.40
N GLN A 313 -22.29 18.69 18.42
CA GLN A 313 -22.76 19.19 19.69
C GLN A 313 -21.98 18.54 20.83
N GLU A 314 -21.37 19.32 21.68
CA GLU A 314 -20.68 18.82 22.87
C GLU A 314 -21.68 18.52 23.97
N ILE A 315 -21.56 17.34 24.61
CA ILE A 315 -22.45 16.88 25.67
C ILE A 315 -21.66 16.79 26.97
N GLY A 316 -22.31 17.22 28.07
CA GLY A 316 -21.81 17.07 29.44
C GLY A 316 -20.66 18.01 29.83
N GLU A 317 -20.10 17.79 31.03
CA GLU A 317 -19.04 18.64 31.62
C GLU A 317 -17.66 18.51 30.94
N SER A 318 -17.59 18.04 29.71
CA SER A 318 -16.32 17.74 29.01
C SER A 318 -15.45 18.98 28.71
N LYS A 319 -15.95 20.18 29.01
CA LYS A 319 -15.24 21.47 28.84
C LYS A 319 -13.93 21.61 29.63
N LYS A 320 -13.62 20.66 30.55
CA LYS A 320 -12.48 20.78 31.48
C LYS A 320 -11.38 19.73 31.32
N ARG A 321 -11.51 18.67 30.52
CA ARG A 321 -10.51 17.62 30.40
C ARG A 321 -10.15 17.33 28.94
N GLY A 322 -8.90 17.52 28.58
CA GLY A 322 -8.32 17.53 27.23
C GLY A 322 -8.34 16.23 26.42
N PHE A 323 -9.12 15.21 26.81
CA PHE A 323 -9.33 13.98 26.03
C PHE A 323 -10.81 13.89 25.65
N LYS A 324 -11.10 14.18 24.39
CA LYS A 324 -12.42 13.95 23.81
C LYS A 324 -12.40 12.64 23.05
N SER A 325 -13.26 11.71 23.45
CA SER A 325 -13.57 10.54 22.65
C SER A 325 -14.53 10.95 21.55
N LEU A 326 -14.05 11.06 20.34
CA LEU A 326 -14.82 11.53 19.20
C LEU A 326 -15.56 10.36 18.52
N PRO A 327 -16.78 10.58 17.98
CA PRO A 327 -17.46 9.59 17.17
C PRO A 327 -16.71 9.33 15.88
N LYS A 328 -16.88 8.10 15.33
CA LYS A 328 -16.32 7.68 14.06
C LYS A 328 -17.42 7.52 13.03
N LEU A 329 -17.17 7.97 11.80
CA LEU A 329 -18.10 7.78 10.70
C LEU A 329 -17.88 6.39 10.09
N GLU A 330 -18.85 5.50 10.24
CA GLU A 330 -18.92 4.26 9.49
C GLU A 330 -19.49 4.55 8.09
N VAL A 331 -18.77 4.10 7.08
CA VAL A 331 -19.12 4.27 5.67
C VAL A 331 -19.29 2.90 5.05
N ARG A 332 -20.48 2.62 4.50
CA ARG A 332 -20.79 1.37 3.79
C ARG A 332 -21.37 1.72 2.44
N PHE A 333 -20.70 1.32 1.36
CA PHE A 333 -21.15 1.53 -0.02
C PHE A 333 -21.05 0.27 -0.86
N LYS A 334 -21.98 0.12 -1.80
CA LYS A 334 -21.97 -0.93 -2.81
C LYS A 334 -22.28 -0.34 -4.18
N SER A 335 -21.71 -0.93 -5.24
CA SER A 335 -22.12 -0.67 -6.61
C SER A 335 -23.29 -1.56 -7.01
N GLU A 336 -24.09 -1.11 -7.99
CA GLU A 336 -25.23 -1.89 -8.50
C GLU A 336 -24.80 -3.22 -9.13
N ASP A 337 -23.61 -3.27 -9.71
CA ASP A 337 -23.04 -4.48 -10.35
C ASP A 337 -22.31 -5.39 -9.34
N ASN A 338 -22.31 -5.08 -8.05
CA ASN A 338 -21.57 -5.75 -6.98
C ASN A 338 -20.03 -5.83 -7.20
N SER A 339 -19.48 -5.09 -8.16
CA SER A 339 -18.03 -5.02 -8.39
C SER A 339 -17.28 -4.27 -7.28
N PHE A 340 -18.02 -3.52 -6.47
CA PHE A 340 -17.50 -2.68 -5.41
C PHE A 340 -18.34 -2.87 -4.12
N ASP A 341 -17.68 -3.18 -3.04
CA ASP A 341 -18.24 -3.26 -1.69
C ASP A 341 -17.20 -2.67 -0.71
N LEU A 342 -17.53 -1.55 -0.10
CA LEU A 342 -16.66 -0.83 0.81
C LEU A 342 -17.31 -0.69 2.19
N GLU A 343 -16.56 -1.08 3.22
CA GLU A 343 -16.89 -0.80 4.61
C GLU A 343 -15.65 -0.22 5.30
N MET A 344 -15.77 0.97 5.88
CA MET A 344 -14.65 1.65 6.53
C MET A 344 -15.11 2.56 7.67
N LEU A 345 -14.18 2.89 8.56
CA LEU A 345 -14.34 3.89 9.62
C LEU A 345 -13.47 5.11 9.32
N MET A 346 -14.05 6.30 9.46
CA MET A 346 -13.35 7.57 9.33
C MET A 346 -13.40 8.33 10.65
N ASP A 347 -12.28 8.92 11.03
CA ASP A 347 -12.21 9.83 12.16
C ASP A 347 -12.68 11.24 11.75
N ILE A 348 -13.22 12.01 12.70
CA ILE A 348 -13.40 13.45 12.53
C ILE A 348 -12.00 14.06 12.30
N PRO A 349 -11.81 14.90 11.27
CA PRO A 349 -10.49 15.41 10.90
C PRO A 349 -10.00 16.41 11.97
N ILE A 350 -8.99 16.00 12.71
CA ILE A 350 -8.27 16.84 13.70
C ILE A 350 -6.86 17.05 13.18
N GLU A 351 -6.44 18.31 13.10
CA GLU A 351 -5.05 18.65 12.81
C GLU A 351 -4.15 18.25 14.00
N LYS A 352 -2.97 17.72 13.66
CA LYS A 352 -2.01 17.22 14.64
C LYS A 352 -1.22 18.36 15.30
#